data_1c9eae1cd6e65c6bf9bad4ea54386b65
#
_entry.id   1c9eae1cd6e65c6bf9bad4ea54386b65
#
_cell.length_a   1.000
_cell.length_b   1.000
_cell.length_c   1.000
_cell.angle_alpha   90.00
_cell.angle_beta   90.00
_cell.angle_gamma   90.00
#
_symmetry.space_group_name_H-M   'P 1'
#
loop_
_entity.id
_entity.type
_entity.pdbx_description
1 polymer ?
#
loop_
_entity_poly.entity_id
_entity_poly.type
_entity_poly.pdbx_seq_one_letter_code
_entity_poly.pdbx_strand_id
1 'polypeptide(L)'
;MKVVILAGGKGTRISEESRLRPKPMVEIGGKPILWHIMRQYASYGFNEFIICCGYKGHMIKEYFVNYYQNNSQLEIRLKDQQVQVLKKNSEPWKVTMVDTGLETLTAGRILKVRDYI
;
A
#
# COMPACT_ATOMS: atom_id res chain seq x y z
N MET A 1 -1.73 -16.76 -8.33
CA MET A 1 -0.91 -15.83 -9.13
C MET A 1 -0.79 -14.51 -8.37
N LYS A 2 0.40 -13.96 -8.33
CA LYS A 2 0.69 -12.72 -7.59
C LYS A 2 0.88 -11.55 -8.55
N VAL A 3 0.39 -10.38 -8.15
CA VAL A 3 0.57 -9.15 -8.92
C VAL A 3 1.72 -8.35 -8.31
N VAL A 4 2.71 -8.00 -9.12
CA VAL A 4 3.85 -7.18 -8.69
C VAL A 4 3.60 -5.74 -9.11
N ILE A 5 3.64 -4.81 -8.16
CA ILE A 5 3.41 -3.40 -8.41
C ILE A 5 4.68 -2.62 -8.11
N LEU A 6 5.15 -1.87 -9.09
CA LEU A 6 6.35 -1.04 -8.96
C LEU A 6 5.92 0.33 -8.43
N ALA A 7 6.15 0.56 -7.15
CA ALA A 7 5.74 1.78 -6.46
C ALA A 7 6.94 2.57 -5.90
N GLY A 8 8.14 2.30 -6.41
CA GLY A 8 9.38 2.84 -5.82
C GLY A 8 9.95 4.09 -6.49
N GLY A 9 9.39 4.56 -7.59
CA GLY A 9 9.90 5.72 -8.30
C GLY A 9 9.65 7.03 -7.55
N LYS A 10 10.54 8.03 -7.74
CA LYS A 10 10.38 9.34 -7.12
C LYS A 10 9.20 10.14 -7.69
N GLY A 11 8.76 9.80 -8.89
CA GLY A 11 7.82 10.63 -9.62
C GLY A 11 8.53 11.86 -10.17
N THR A 12 8.69 11.95 -11.48
CA THR A 12 9.41 13.06 -12.10
C THR A 12 8.55 14.30 -12.26
N ARG A 13 7.25 14.17 -12.07
CA ARG A 13 6.33 15.32 -12.15
C ARG A 13 6.10 15.87 -10.77
N ILE A 14 6.48 17.12 -10.60
CA ILE A 14 6.36 17.81 -9.34
C ILE A 14 4.97 18.42 -9.25
N SER A 15 4.04 17.71 -8.60
CA SER A 15 2.88 18.34 -8.01
C SER A 15 3.16 18.48 -6.51
N GLU A 16 2.49 19.38 -5.83
CA GLU A 16 2.67 19.54 -4.38
C GLU A 16 2.38 18.26 -3.64
N GLU A 17 1.38 17.50 -4.08
CA GLU A 17 1.03 16.23 -3.44
C GLU A 17 2.14 15.19 -3.58
N SER A 18 2.86 15.16 -4.71
CA SER A 18 3.98 14.24 -4.89
C SER A 18 5.17 14.57 -4.00
N ARG A 19 5.27 15.80 -3.49
CA ARG A 19 6.29 16.16 -2.51
C ARG A 19 5.94 15.65 -1.13
N LEU A 20 4.66 15.59 -0.79
CA LEU A 20 4.19 15.17 0.52
C LEU A 20 4.11 13.66 0.63
N ARG A 21 3.79 12.98 -0.46
CA ARG A 21 3.60 11.54 -0.50
C ARG A 21 4.04 10.98 -1.85
N PRO A 22 4.39 9.68 -1.92
CA PRO A 22 4.70 9.06 -3.20
C PRO A 22 3.45 9.04 -4.09
N LYS A 23 3.66 9.07 -5.41
CA LYS A 23 2.56 9.11 -6.36
C LYS A 23 1.50 8.03 -6.15
N PRO A 24 1.87 6.76 -5.84
CA PRO A 24 0.86 5.73 -5.60
C PRO A 24 -0.06 6.01 -4.41
N MET A 25 0.36 6.89 -3.50
CA MET A 25 -0.41 7.23 -2.30
C MET A 25 -1.21 8.53 -2.44
N VAL A 26 -1.18 9.16 -3.60
CA VAL A 26 -2.06 10.29 -3.89
C VAL A 26 -3.50 9.77 -3.91
N GLU A 27 -4.39 10.46 -3.22
CA GLU A 27 -5.75 9.98 -3.02
C GLU A 27 -6.71 10.48 -4.08
N ILE A 28 -7.58 9.57 -4.52
CA ILE A 28 -8.70 9.87 -5.40
C ILE A 28 -9.93 9.28 -4.73
N GLY A 29 -10.90 10.13 -4.42
CA GLY A 29 -12.12 9.67 -3.74
C GLY A 29 -11.89 9.06 -2.37
N GLY A 30 -10.89 9.55 -1.64
CA GLY A 30 -10.57 9.07 -0.29
C GLY A 30 -9.72 7.83 -0.23
N LYS A 31 -9.29 7.29 -1.36
CA LYS A 31 -8.44 6.11 -1.42
C LYS A 31 -7.22 6.37 -2.30
N PRO A 32 -6.02 5.83 -1.93
CA PRO A 32 -4.83 6.00 -2.74
C PRO A 32 -4.98 5.42 -4.15
N ILE A 33 -4.25 5.99 -5.11
CA ILE A 33 -4.18 5.43 -6.47
C ILE A 33 -3.80 3.95 -6.42
N LEU A 34 -2.84 3.59 -5.57
CA LEU A 34 -2.42 2.21 -5.38
C LEU A 34 -3.59 1.31 -5.01
N TRP A 35 -4.46 1.74 -4.11
CA TRP A 35 -5.65 0.98 -3.74
C TRP A 35 -6.57 0.73 -4.95
N HIS A 36 -6.76 1.76 -5.77
CA HIS A 36 -7.60 1.64 -6.97
C HIS A 36 -7.03 0.63 -7.97
N ILE A 37 -5.71 0.63 -8.15
CA ILE A 37 -5.03 -0.33 -9.02
C ILE A 37 -5.24 -1.76 -8.49
N MET A 38 -5.03 -1.97 -7.20
CA MET A 38 -5.20 -3.27 -6.57
C MET A 38 -6.66 -3.74 -6.65
N ARG A 39 -7.60 -2.83 -6.43
CA ARG A 39 -9.02 -3.12 -6.53
C ARG A 39 -9.41 -3.59 -7.93
N GLN A 40 -8.82 -2.97 -8.96
CA GLN A 40 -9.06 -3.37 -10.34
C GLN A 40 -8.58 -4.80 -10.59
N TYR A 41 -7.36 -5.14 -10.15
CA TYR A 41 -6.86 -6.50 -10.29
C TYR A 41 -7.67 -7.50 -9.45
N ALA A 42 -8.09 -7.10 -8.27
CA ALA A 42 -8.91 -7.95 -7.41
C ALA A 42 -10.25 -8.31 -8.06
N SER A 43 -10.80 -7.42 -8.88
CA SER A 43 -12.03 -7.70 -9.62
C SER A 43 -11.88 -8.85 -10.62
N TYR A 44 -10.64 -9.18 -11.01
CA TYR A 44 -10.32 -10.32 -11.86
C TYR A 44 -9.88 -11.55 -11.05
N GLY A 45 -10.00 -11.51 -9.72
CA GLY A 45 -9.67 -12.63 -8.86
C GLY A 45 -8.26 -12.65 -8.30
N PHE A 46 -7.46 -11.60 -8.50
CA PHE A 46 -6.12 -11.50 -7.94
C PHE A 46 -6.18 -10.93 -6.52
N ASN A 47 -5.73 -11.70 -5.54
CA ASN A 47 -5.77 -11.31 -4.13
C ASN A 47 -4.39 -11.23 -3.48
N GLU A 48 -3.33 -11.54 -4.20
CA GLU A 48 -1.97 -11.46 -3.67
C GLU A 48 -1.17 -10.41 -4.43
N PHE A 49 -0.62 -9.46 -3.68
CA PHE A 49 0.11 -8.32 -4.24
C PHE A 49 1.49 -8.22 -3.61
N ILE A 50 2.49 -7.94 -4.45
CA ILE A 50 3.84 -7.64 -4.00
C ILE A 50 4.15 -6.21 -4.44
N ILE A 51 4.40 -5.33 -3.48
CA ILE A 51 4.62 -3.92 -3.75
C ILE A 51 6.09 -3.60 -3.54
N CYS A 52 6.74 -3.11 -4.60
CA CYS A 52 8.13 -2.67 -4.55
C CYS A 52 8.16 -1.23 -4.04
N CYS A 53 8.62 -1.04 -2.81
CA CYS A 53 8.66 0.26 -2.15
C CYS A 53 10.01 0.94 -2.34
N GLY A 54 10.00 2.25 -2.50
CA GLY A 54 11.20 3.06 -2.60
C GLY A 54 10.96 4.43 -2.01
N TYR A 55 10.82 5.47 -2.82
CA TYR A 55 10.58 6.83 -2.34
C TYR A 55 9.38 6.87 -1.40
N LYS A 56 9.63 7.29 -0.16
CA LYS A 56 8.62 7.37 0.91
C LYS A 56 7.81 6.06 1.08
N GLY A 57 8.47 4.93 0.90
CA GLY A 57 7.84 3.62 1.03
C GLY A 57 7.22 3.38 2.41
N HIS A 58 7.73 4.06 3.45
CA HIS A 58 7.15 3.98 4.79
C HIS A 58 5.67 4.41 4.81
N MET A 59 5.27 5.33 3.95
CA MET A 59 3.87 5.76 3.87
C MET A 59 2.97 4.65 3.32
N ILE A 60 3.48 3.86 2.39
CA ILE A 60 2.77 2.69 1.86
C ILE A 60 2.61 1.64 2.96
N LYS A 61 3.69 1.37 3.70
CA LYS A 61 3.66 0.40 4.80
C LYS A 61 2.68 0.82 5.89
N GLU A 62 2.73 2.08 6.30
CA GLU A 62 1.81 2.61 7.32
C GLU A 62 0.36 2.48 6.88
N TYR A 63 0.08 2.77 5.62
CA TYR A 63 -1.28 2.67 5.10
C TYR A 63 -1.84 1.26 5.28
N PHE A 64 -1.10 0.24 4.89
CA PHE A 64 -1.58 -1.14 4.97
C PHE A 64 -1.54 -1.70 6.39
N VAL A 65 -0.55 -1.34 7.19
CA VAL A 65 -0.50 -1.77 8.60
C VAL A 65 -1.72 -1.27 9.37
N ASN A 66 -2.18 -0.06 9.07
CA ASN A 66 -3.32 0.55 9.75
C ASN A 66 -4.64 0.39 8.99
N TYR A 67 -4.62 -0.35 7.89
CA TYR A 67 -5.73 -0.37 6.95
C TYR A 67 -7.04 -0.82 7.60
N TYR A 68 -7.03 -1.94 8.30
CA TYR A 68 -8.26 -2.47 8.88
C TYR A 68 -8.80 -1.55 9.99
N GLN A 69 -7.92 -0.92 10.76
CA GLN A 69 -8.32 0.02 11.80
C GLN A 69 -8.96 1.27 11.21
N ASN A 70 -8.33 1.84 10.16
CA ASN A 70 -8.82 3.06 9.54
C ASN A 70 -10.10 2.85 8.73
N ASN A 71 -10.39 1.62 8.33
CA ASN A 71 -11.56 1.27 7.53
C ASN A 71 -12.59 0.45 8.31
N SER A 72 -12.42 0.32 9.62
CA SER A 72 -13.31 -0.44 10.50
C SER A 72 -13.95 0.48 11.53
N GLN A 73 -15.04 0.04 12.11
CA GLN A 73 -15.64 0.73 13.25
C GLN A 73 -14.97 0.26 14.52
N LEU A 74 -14.59 1.21 15.38
CA LEU A 74 -13.81 0.94 16.57
C LEU A 74 -14.53 1.45 17.81
N GLU A 75 -14.39 0.73 18.91
CA GLU A 75 -14.67 1.21 20.25
C GLU A 75 -13.36 1.28 21.02
N ILE A 76 -13.04 2.43 21.57
CA ILE A 76 -11.80 2.63 22.30
C ILE A 76 -12.12 3.05 23.71
N ARG A 77 -11.59 2.28 24.69
CA ARG A 77 -11.66 2.62 26.11
C ARG A 77 -10.35 3.27 26.50
N LEU A 78 -10.38 4.57 26.66
CA LEU A 78 -9.15 5.31 26.96
C LEU A 78 -8.60 4.96 28.35
N LYS A 79 -9.47 4.77 29.31
CA LYS A 79 -9.05 4.45 30.69
C LYS A 79 -8.28 3.14 30.75
N ASP A 80 -8.75 2.12 30.06
CA ASP A 80 -8.17 0.78 30.07
C ASP A 80 -7.22 0.54 28.91
N GLN A 81 -7.10 1.49 28.00
CA GLN A 81 -6.29 1.40 26.77
C GLN A 81 -6.65 0.17 25.93
N GLN A 82 -7.94 -0.16 25.85
CA GLN A 82 -8.43 -1.29 25.08
C GLN A 82 -9.08 -0.81 23.79
N VAL A 83 -8.83 -1.55 22.71
CA VAL A 83 -9.40 -1.30 21.38
C VAL A 83 -10.20 -2.53 20.97
N GLN A 84 -11.45 -2.31 20.58
CA GLN A 84 -12.31 -3.36 20.06
C GLN A 84 -12.76 -2.99 18.65
N VAL A 85 -12.57 -3.91 17.70
CA VAL A 85 -13.06 -3.74 16.34
C VAL A 85 -14.50 -4.21 16.28
N LEU A 86 -15.42 -3.28 16.05
CA LEU A 86 -16.85 -3.59 16.02
C LEU A 86 -17.30 -4.11 14.65
N LYS A 87 -16.75 -3.56 13.57
CA LYS A 87 -17.07 -3.99 12.22
C LYS A 87 -15.82 -3.87 11.35
N LYS A 88 -15.43 -5.00 10.74
CA LYS A 88 -14.28 -5.03 9.84
C LYS A 88 -14.74 -4.77 8.40
N ASN A 89 -14.12 -3.78 7.78
CA ASN A 89 -14.27 -3.50 6.35
C ASN A 89 -12.90 -3.63 5.72
N SER A 90 -12.54 -4.83 5.27
CA SER A 90 -11.27 -5.03 4.60
C SER A 90 -11.41 -6.05 3.48
N GLU A 91 -10.63 -5.85 2.45
CA GLU A 91 -10.55 -6.77 1.33
C GLU A 91 -9.72 -8.00 1.71
N PRO A 92 -9.96 -9.16 1.07
CA PRO A 92 -9.19 -10.38 1.36
C PRO A 92 -7.83 -10.38 0.65
N TRP A 93 -7.13 -9.27 0.68
CA TRP A 93 -5.85 -9.12 0.00
C TRP A 93 -4.70 -9.52 0.91
N LYS A 94 -3.72 -10.22 0.34
CA LYS A 94 -2.44 -10.43 0.96
C LYS A 94 -1.45 -9.47 0.31
N VAL A 95 -0.86 -8.59 1.11
CA VAL A 95 0.04 -7.54 0.61
C VAL A 95 1.43 -7.73 1.20
N THR A 96 2.42 -7.92 0.34
CA THR A 96 3.81 -8.01 0.73
C THR A 96 4.52 -6.77 0.22
N MET A 97 5.16 -6.03 1.12
CA MET A 97 5.88 -4.80 0.77
C MET A 97 7.37 -5.04 0.91
N VAL A 98 8.11 -4.84 -0.19
CA VAL A 98 9.54 -5.10 -0.25
C VAL A 98 10.28 -3.81 -0.55
N ASP A 99 11.28 -3.49 0.24
CA ASP A 99 12.12 -2.31 0.01
C ASP A 99 13.09 -2.61 -1.11
N THR A 100 12.92 -1.91 -2.23
CA THR A 100 13.75 -2.11 -3.41
C THR A 100 14.76 -0.99 -3.65
N GLY A 101 14.74 0.04 -2.79
CA GLY A 101 15.65 1.17 -2.88
C GLY A 101 15.12 2.32 -3.71
N LEU A 102 15.58 3.53 -3.34
CA LEU A 102 15.09 4.77 -3.94
C LEU A 102 15.53 4.93 -5.39
N GLU A 103 16.77 4.57 -5.70
CA GLU A 103 17.40 4.79 -6.99
C GLU A 103 17.47 3.52 -7.85
N THR A 104 16.81 2.45 -7.41
CA THR A 104 16.85 1.18 -8.14
C THR A 104 16.02 1.26 -9.41
N LEU A 105 16.58 0.86 -10.54
CA LEU A 105 15.87 0.76 -11.81
C LEU A 105 14.83 -0.37 -11.77
N THR A 106 13.86 -0.30 -12.68
CA THR A 106 12.75 -1.26 -12.73
C THR A 106 13.21 -2.72 -12.72
N ALA A 107 14.20 -3.06 -13.57
CA ALA A 107 14.72 -4.43 -13.62
C ALA A 107 15.32 -4.86 -12.28
N GLY A 108 16.04 -3.97 -11.60
CA GLY A 108 16.59 -4.24 -10.28
C GLY A 108 15.53 -4.46 -9.22
N ARG A 109 14.43 -3.72 -9.29
CA ARG A 109 13.30 -3.90 -8.37
C ARG A 109 12.67 -5.27 -8.52
N ILE A 110 12.49 -5.72 -9.75
CA ILE A 110 11.93 -7.05 -10.04
C ILE A 110 12.85 -8.14 -9.49
N LEU A 111 14.17 -8.00 -9.67
CA LEU A 111 15.14 -8.97 -9.13
C LEU A 111 15.06 -9.04 -7.61
N LYS A 112 14.87 -7.91 -6.94
CA LYS A 112 14.79 -7.88 -5.47
C LYS A 112 13.55 -8.57 -4.91
N VAL A 113 12.49 -8.68 -5.68
CA VAL A 113 11.26 -9.32 -5.22
C VAL A 113 11.09 -10.75 -5.72
N ARG A 114 12.00 -11.26 -6.53
CA ARG A 114 11.84 -12.59 -7.15
C ARG A 114 11.61 -13.72 -6.13
N ASP A 115 12.17 -13.59 -4.93
CA ASP A 115 12.03 -14.61 -3.89
C ASP A 115 10.64 -14.62 -3.25
N TYR A 116 9.84 -13.59 -3.52
CA TYR A 116 8.48 -13.45 -2.99
C TYR A 116 7.40 -13.82 -4.00
N ILE A 117 7.78 -14.02 -5.24
CA ILE A 117 6.84 -14.34 -6.32
C ILE A 117 6.47 -15.82 -6.34
#